data_f860470404a7a4e46893bad259a340f5
#
_entry.id   f860470404a7a4e46893bad259a340f5
#
_cell.length_a   1.000
_cell.length_b   1.000
_cell.length_c   1.000
_cell.angle_alpha   90.00
_cell.angle_beta   90.00
_cell.angle_gamma   90.00
#
_symmetry.space_group_name_H-M   'P 1'
#
loop_
_entity.id
_entity.type
_entity.pdbx_description
1 polymer ?
#
loop_
_entity_poly.entity_id
_entity_poly.type
_entity_poly.pdbx_seq_one_letter_code
_entity_poly.pdbx_strand_id
1 'polypeptide(L)'
;MTLRRSCLVVPGHSAKMHAKALSAGADEVVFDLEDAVAPDAKDAAREQVRTTLSAPEWRERQVAIRINPRGSDHQAADLALCASLDVEGLTLVVPKVESVQDVEAGAAIAAVQALIETPRGLAAAAAVAAHASVVALILGYADLAASLGRRGAERDLERWLVAQEALLAAARIGDAQAVDGPFFGLRDERGVARAARAARELGFDGKWAIHPAQVAPLNAAFAPSPAERRWAQGVVAAVDAAGRQGGAAATVDGGMVDEAMVRQARRLLALPFDAPPEADAPRRRVAAPYYDDLATGTTFRAPGVTLTGGHAALHQAIVGDRLRLALDGALYEAVTGTPGLLAHPMLVCDVAIGQSTAPSARVLGNLFYRGLGARPVAVGTTLRTTTEVVARRDASRGRGIVVLRVTTVDAQGEPVLDFWRAPLLPGGGEAGTGDADDLAAVGHPVDVDALVPRSWDLAALRAEPLGSLFMSLAEGDTYEVEAAETVTAATELARLSLNLAHTHTDAAAGAHGARLVYGGHVIGIAAAHVTRALPDLATILAWESCDHLGPTFEGDRLRTRIEVVGLDPLADGGLVRLRVLVAVIGDDDDAARDVLDWRLIGLMP
;
A
#
# COMPACT_ATOMS: atom_id res chain seq x y z
N MET A 1 6.45 35.98 -10.11
CA MET A 1 5.83 35.35 -8.92
C MET A 1 6.96 34.90 -8.01
N THR A 2 7.00 35.38 -6.80
CA THR A 2 8.03 35.03 -5.81
C THR A 2 7.77 33.60 -5.31
N LEU A 3 8.81 32.75 -5.32
CA LEU A 3 8.67 31.35 -4.89
C LEU A 3 8.80 31.22 -3.38
N ARG A 4 7.97 30.39 -2.76
CA ARG A 4 8.01 30.06 -1.33
C ARG A 4 7.74 28.58 -1.05
N ARG A 5 8.21 27.68 -1.93
CA ARG A 5 8.06 26.22 -1.71
C ARG A 5 8.65 25.80 -0.36
N SER A 6 9.83 26.36 -0.03
CA SER A 6 10.50 26.18 1.25
C SER A 6 10.94 27.51 1.81
N CYS A 7 10.50 27.84 3.03
CA CYS A 7 10.92 29.02 3.77
C CYS A 7 11.72 28.55 4.99
N LEU A 8 13.06 28.66 4.93
CA LEU A 8 13.95 28.19 5.99
C LEU A 8 14.11 29.23 7.08
N VAL A 9 13.59 28.93 8.27
CA VAL A 9 13.71 29.81 9.46
C VAL A 9 15.03 29.56 10.15
N VAL A 10 15.77 30.65 10.44
CA VAL A 10 17.05 30.62 11.15
C VAL A 10 17.10 31.67 12.26
N PRO A 11 17.63 31.34 13.45
CA PRO A 11 17.79 32.31 14.53
C PRO A 11 18.66 33.49 14.12
N GLY A 12 18.18 34.73 14.31
CA GLY A 12 18.86 35.95 13.90
C GLY A 12 20.25 36.19 14.55
N HIS A 13 20.52 35.59 15.70
CA HIS A 13 21.81 35.72 16.40
C HIS A 13 22.91 34.75 15.89
N SER A 14 22.62 33.80 14.97
CA SER A 14 23.53 32.70 14.67
C SER A 14 24.19 32.82 13.30
N ALA A 15 25.34 33.47 13.21
CA ALA A 15 26.14 33.54 11.96
C ALA A 15 26.41 32.18 11.31
N LYS A 16 26.63 31.14 12.12
CA LYS A 16 26.85 29.76 11.64
C LYS A 16 25.60 29.21 10.94
N MET A 17 24.40 29.48 11.45
CA MET A 17 23.15 29.00 10.81
C MET A 17 22.84 29.81 9.56
N HIS A 18 23.15 31.13 9.55
CA HIS A 18 23.05 31.97 8.36
C HIS A 18 23.91 31.41 7.20
N ALA A 19 25.18 31.12 7.47
CA ALA A 19 26.06 30.50 6.45
C ALA A 19 25.56 29.14 5.93
N LYS A 20 24.97 28.31 6.78
CA LYS A 20 24.36 27.04 6.37
C LYS A 20 23.09 27.26 5.55
N ALA A 21 22.27 28.27 5.88
CA ALA A 21 21.04 28.56 5.14
C ALA A 21 21.34 29.01 3.70
N LEU A 22 22.43 29.76 3.50
CA LEU A 22 22.87 30.21 2.18
C LEU A 22 23.06 29.03 1.20
N SER A 23 23.57 27.89 1.68
CA SER A 23 23.83 26.69 0.88
C SER A 23 22.70 25.67 0.91
N ALA A 24 21.62 25.89 1.66
CA ALA A 24 20.54 24.92 1.82
C ALA A 24 19.61 24.81 0.61
N GLY A 25 19.63 25.77 -0.32
CA GLY A 25 18.77 25.79 -1.51
C GLY A 25 17.29 26.09 -1.22
N ALA A 26 17.00 26.77 -0.09
CA ALA A 26 15.66 27.23 0.21
C ALA A 26 15.25 28.36 -0.76
N ASP A 27 13.95 28.40 -1.11
CA ASP A 27 13.42 29.50 -1.92
C ASP A 27 13.47 30.82 -1.16
N GLU A 28 13.21 30.78 0.16
CA GLU A 28 13.29 31.95 1.04
C GLU A 28 14.00 31.59 2.35
N VAL A 29 14.82 32.51 2.88
CA VAL A 29 15.41 32.40 4.22
C VAL A 29 14.77 33.41 5.15
N VAL A 30 14.22 32.95 6.26
CA VAL A 30 13.55 33.79 7.28
C VAL A 30 14.49 33.97 8.47
N PHE A 31 15.00 35.18 8.66
CA PHE A 31 15.80 35.54 9.83
C PHE A 31 14.87 35.85 11.01
N ASP A 32 14.96 35.07 12.04
CA ASP A 32 14.05 35.15 13.17
C ASP A 32 14.61 36.05 14.27
N LEU A 33 13.92 37.14 14.57
CA LEU A 33 14.20 38.03 15.69
C LEU A 33 13.21 37.83 16.86
N GLU A 34 12.24 36.91 16.74
CA GLU A 34 11.21 36.65 17.74
C GLU A 34 11.59 35.48 18.65
N ASP A 35 10.87 34.37 18.58
CA ASP A 35 10.93 33.27 19.56
C ASP A 35 12.27 32.53 19.59
N ALA A 36 12.99 32.49 18.47
CA ALA A 36 14.30 31.82 18.40
C ALA A 36 15.44 32.67 19.02
N VAL A 37 15.15 33.87 19.56
CA VAL A 37 16.14 34.77 20.15
C VAL A 37 15.70 35.18 21.57
N ALA A 38 16.55 34.94 22.55
CA ALA A 38 16.27 35.33 23.92
C ALA A 38 16.16 36.89 24.05
N PRO A 39 15.36 37.40 25.00
CA PRO A 39 15.14 38.86 25.14
C PRO A 39 16.41 39.68 25.25
N ASP A 40 17.40 39.23 26.00
CA ASP A 40 18.70 39.87 26.21
C ASP A 40 19.65 39.79 25.00
N ALA A 41 19.36 38.88 24.04
CA ALA A 41 20.13 38.70 22.82
C ALA A 41 19.54 39.44 21.59
N LYS A 42 18.40 40.12 21.71
CA LYS A 42 17.70 40.76 20.59
C LYS A 42 18.55 41.80 19.85
N ASP A 43 19.28 42.65 20.59
CA ASP A 43 20.13 43.67 19.98
C ASP A 43 21.31 43.05 19.21
N ALA A 44 21.95 42.05 19.78
CA ALA A 44 23.00 41.30 19.11
C ALA A 44 22.50 40.56 17.86
N ALA A 45 21.27 40.05 17.91
CA ALA A 45 20.63 39.39 16.75
C ALA A 45 20.36 40.38 15.61
N ARG A 46 19.88 41.61 15.92
CA ARG A 46 19.69 42.68 14.92
C ARG A 46 21.00 43.00 14.21
N GLU A 47 22.08 43.21 14.99
CA GLU A 47 23.40 43.52 14.43
C GLU A 47 23.96 42.34 13.59
N GLN A 48 23.75 41.10 14.02
CA GLN A 48 24.16 39.93 13.26
C GLN A 48 23.37 39.81 11.94
N VAL A 49 22.05 40.07 11.94
CA VAL A 49 21.22 40.07 10.72
C VAL A 49 21.69 41.20 9.79
N ARG A 50 21.94 42.40 10.30
CA ARG A 50 22.49 43.51 9.53
C ARG A 50 23.79 43.12 8.84
N THR A 51 24.75 42.59 9.61
CA THR A 51 26.05 42.16 9.11
C THR A 51 25.89 41.09 8.00
N THR A 52 25.03 40.10 8.23
CA THR A 52 24.77 39.04 7.29
C THR A 52 24.19 39.57 5.97
N LEU A 53 23.15 40.40 6.04
CA LEU A 53 22.44 40.89 4.85
C LEU A 53 23.22 41.97 4.08
N SER A 54 24.26 42.56 4.70
CA SER A 54 25.19 43.45 4.01
C SER A 54 26.18 42.72 3.13
N ALA A 55 26.35 41.41 3.28
CA ALA A 55 27.27 40.61 2.50
C ALA A 55 26.73 40.35 1.07
N PRO A 56 27.60 40.41 0.02
CA PRO A 56 27.17 40.34 -1.38
C PRO A 56 26.40 39.07 -1.75
N GLU A 57 26.71 37.95 -1.12
CA GLU A 57 26.09 36.63 -1.38
C GLU A 57 24.60 36.56 -1.02
N TRP A 58 24.08 37.54 -0.24
CA TRP A 58 22.67 37.63 0.14
C TRP A 58 21.85 38.55 -0.78
N ARG A 59 22.48 39.34 -1.65
CA ARG A 59 21.80 40.35 -2.48
C ARG A 59 20.77 39.76 -3.47
N GLU A 60 21.05 38.57 -3.98
CA GLU A 60 20.18 37.88 -4.93
C GLU A 60 19.29 36.83 -4.28
N ARG A 61 19.32 36.75 -2.95
CA ARG A 61 18.53 35.79 -2.20
C ARG A 61 17.21 36.39 -1.76
N GLN A 62 16.14 35.60 -1.88
CA GLN A 62 14.87 35.97 -1.29
C GLN A 62 14.98 35.79 0.23
N VAL A 63 14.76 36.88 0.95
CA VAL A 63 14.89 36.92 2.42
C VAL A 63 13.66 37.52 3.06
N ALA A 64 13.36 37.04 4.25
CA ALA A 64 12.37 37.63 5.16
C ALA A 64 12.97 37.82 6.55
N ILE A 65 12.45 38.78 7.31
CA ILE A 65 12.78 38.95 8.70
C ILE A 65 11.51 38.80 9.55
N ARG A 66 11.49 37.82 10.46
CA ARG A 66 10.43 37.73 11.45
C ARG A 66 10.73 38.71 12.58
N ILE A 67 9.93 39.76 12.65
CA ILE A 67 10.03 40.81 13.66
C ILE A 67 9.29 40.40 14.94
N ASN A 68 9.49 41.12 16.01
CA ASN A 68 8.70 40.94 17.25
C ASN A 68 7.27 41.49 17.06
N PRO A 69 6.26 40.95 17.79
CA PRO A 69 4.85 41.30 17.60
C PRO A 69 4.57 42.77 18.01
N ARG A 70 3.44 43.27 17.48
CA ARG A 70 2.94 44.61 17.87
C ARG A 70 2.76 44.74 19.39
N GLY A 71 3.24 45.86 19.93
CA GLY A 71 3.16 46.16 21.35
C GLY A 71 4.29 45.56 22.19
N SER A 72 5.24 44.83 21.58
CA SER A 72 6.46 44.40 22.28
C SER A 72 7.48 45.53 22.32
N ASP A 73 8.34 45.55 23.36
CA ASP A 73 9.42 46.53 23.52
C ASP A 73 10.49 46.46 22.42
N HIS A 74 10.46 45.38 21.63
CA HIS A 74 11.47 45.10 20.60
C HIS A 74 11.03 45.47 19.17
N GLN A 75 9.73 45.65 18.90
CA GLN A 75 9.20 45.86 17.54
C GLN A 75 9.78 47.12 16.88
N ALA A 76 9.84 48.24 17.60
CA ALA A 76 10.32 49.51 17.05
C ALA A 76 11.77 49.39 16.54
N ALA A 77 12.64 48.69 17.28
CA ALA A 77 14.03 48.47 16.91
C ALA A 77 14.16 47.51 15.72
N ASP A 78 13.28 46.46 15.62
CA ASP A 78 13.25 45.57 14.47
C ASP A 78 12.83 46.29 13.20
N LEU A 79 11.79 47.12 13.25
CA LEU A 79 11.33 47.95 12.14
C LEU A 79 12.41 48.94 11.68
N ALA A 80 13.13 49.58 12.64
CA ALA A 80 14.26 50.45 12.33
C ALA A 80 15.42 49.73 11.64
N LEU A 81 15.71 48.48 12.06
CA LEU A 81 16.66 47.64 11.34
C LEU A 81 16.18 47.41 9.91
N CYS A 82 14.95 46.90 9.71
CA CYS A 82 14.41 46.54 8.39
C CYS A 82 14.40 47.76 7.46
N ALA A 83 14.01 48.94 7.94
CA ALA A 83 14.01 50.17 7.15
C ALA A 83 15.43 50.64 6.73
N SER A 84 16.47 50.20 7.45
CA SER A 84 17.87 50.55 7.17
C SER A 84 18.58 49.60 6.21
N LEU A 85 17.95 48.48 5.86
CA LEU A 85 18.55 47.49 4.97
C LEU A 85 18.27 47.81 3.50
N ASP A 86 19.33 47.78 2.70
CA ASP A 86 19.23 47.88 1.25
C ASP A 86 19.21 46.47 0.62
N VAL A 87 18.04 45.80 0.75
CA VAL A 87 17.82 44.42 0.29
C VAL A 87 16.59 44.40 -0.62
N GLU A 88 16.81 44.16 -1.90
CA GLU A 88 15.73 44.09 -2.88
C GLU A 88 14.80 42.89 -2.59
N GLY A 89 13.48 43.12 -2.56
CA GLY A 89 12.49 42.11 -2.31
C GLY A 89 12.41 41.59 -0.88
N LEU A 90 13.02 42.31 0.10
CA LEU A 90 12.86 42.02 1.52
C LEU A 90 11.39 41.94 1.88
N THR A 91 10.99 40.91 2.65
CA THR A 91 9.66 40.82 3.26
C THR A 91 9.73 40.75 4.78
N LEU A 92 8.67 41.17 5.45
CA LEU A 92 8.58 41.09 6.90
C LEU A 92 7.55 40.03 7.31
N VAL A 93 7.99 39.08 8.13
CA VAL A 93 7.06 38.16 8.79
C VAL A 93 6.60 38.83 10.09
N VAL A 94 5.30 39.16 10.15
CA VAL A 94 4.68 39.74 11.35
C VAL A 94 4.00 38.63 12.13
N PRO A 95 4.44 38.29 13.35
CA PRO A 95 3.85 37.24 14.17
C PRO A 95 2.60 37.74 14.92
N LYS A 96 1.80 36.78 15.39
CA LYS A 96 0.63 37.01 16.28
C LYS A 96 -0.36 38.04 15.72
N VAL A 97 -0.56 37.99 14.39
CA VAL A 97 -1.50 38.88 13.70
C VAL A 97 -2.95 38.48 14.04
N GLU A 98 -3.69 39.43 14.61
CA GLU A 98 -5.09 39.28 14.99
C GLU A 98 -6.03 40.30 14.29
N SER A 99 -5.44 41.31 13.62
CA SER A 99 -6.16 42.36 12.91
C SER A 99 -5.30 42.99 11.81
N VAL A 100 -5.92 43.78 10.92
CA VAL A 100 -5.24 44.57 9.90
C VAL A 100 -4.22 45.54 10.50
N GLN A 101 -4.53 46.15 11.67
CA GLN A 101 -3.65 47.10 12.35
C GLN A 101 -2.30 46.47 12.75
N ASP A 102 -2.23 45.16 12.91
CA ASP A 102 -0.98 44.51 13.32
C ASP A 102 0.05 44.47 12.18
N VAL A 103 -0.39 44.56 10.95
CA VAL A 103 0.50 44.56 9.77
C VAL A 103 0.89 45.94 9.26
N GLU A 104 0.17 47.00 9.64
CA GLU A 104 0.36 48.37 9.12
C GLU A 104 1.79 48.91 9.27
N ALA A 105 2.40 48.71 10.43
CA ALA A 105 3.77 49.22 10.68
C ALA A 105 4.82 48.50 9.81
N GLY A 106 4.68 47.20 9.60
CA GLY A 106 5.52 46.43 8.67
C GLY A 106 5.26 46.80 7.22
N ALA A 107 3.99 46.97 6.87
CA ALA A 107 3.52 47.32 5.52
C ALA A 107 4.03 48.70 5.03
N ALA A 108 4.35 49.61 5.97
CA ALA A 108 4.97 50.89 5.67
C ALA A 108 6.45 50.78 5.24
N ILE A 109 7.10 49.62 5.46
CA ILE A 109 8.52 49.39 5.19
C ILE A 109 8.69 48.42 4.01
N ALA A 110 8.00 47.27 4.03
CA ALA A 110 8.14 46.22 3.04
C ALA A 110 6.84 45.40 2.91
N ALA A 111 6.79 44.50 1.90
CA ALA A 111 5.72 43.54 1.80
C ALA A 111 5.68 42.60 3.02
N VAL A 112 4.48 42.23 3.45
CA VAL A 112 4.24 41.51 4.71
C VAL A 112 3.80 40.09 4.47
N GLN A 113 4.35 39.17 5.23
CA GLN A 113 3.86 37.81 5.43
C GLN A 113 3.21 37.76 6.82
N ALA A 114 1.90 37.57 6.92
CA ALA A 114 1.21 37.56 8.20
C ALA A 114 1.18 36.14 8.80
N LEU A 115 1.77 35.96 9.98
CA LEU A 115 1.78 34.71 10.72
C LEU A 115 0.50 34.60 11.56
N ILE A 116 -0.36 33.71 11.17
CA ILE A 116 -1.67 33.44 11.79
C ILE A 116 -1.52 32.26 12.75
N GLU A 117 -1.52 32.57 14.05
CA GLU A 117 -1.17 31.58 15.08
C GLU A 117 -2.03 31.75 16.36
N THR A 118 -3.16 32.45 16.22
CA THR A 118 -4.18 32.55 17.27
C THR A 118 -5.58 32.32 16.68
N PRO A 119 -6.57 31.91 17.50
CA PRO A 119 -7.95 31.78 17.05
C PRO A 119 -8.55 33.07 16.50
N ARG A 120 -8.19 34.23 17.08
CA ARG A 120 -8.62 35.56 16.65
C ARG A 120 -7.99 35.91 15.30
N GLY A 121 -6.68 35.63 15.14
CA GLY A 121 -5.98 35.78 13.86
C GLY A 121 -6.59 34.95 12.76
N LEU A 122 -6.95 33.69 13.05
CA LEU A 122 -7.63 32.83 12.07
C LEU A 122 -8.99 33.39 11.64
N ALA A 123 -9.75 33.95 12.58
CA ALA A 123 -11.04 34.61 12.27
C ALA A 123 -10.87 35.91 11.46
N ALA A 124 -9.75 36.64 11.63
CA ALA A 124 -9.45 37.88 10.91
C ALA A 124 -8.66 37.67 9.60
N ALA A 125 -8.22 36.45 9.31
CA ALA A 125 -7.26 36.14 8.25
C ALA A 125 -7.68 36.68 6.85
N ALA A 126 -8.96 36.64 6.51
CA ALA A 126 -9.47 37.17 5.24
C ALA A 126 -9.34 38.70 5.13
N ALA A 127 -9.62 39.42 6.22
CA ALA A 127 -9.46 40.87 6.27
C ALA A 127 -7.98 41.26 6.20
N VAL A 128 -7.12 40.52 6.88
CA VAL A 128 -5.65 40.70 6.85
C VAL A 128 -5.11 40.44 5.43
N ALA A 129 -5.51 39.34 4.79
CA ALA A 129 -5.07 38.99 3.45
C ALA A 129 -5.48 40.04 2.39
N ALA A 130 -6.62 40.70 2.59
CA ALA A 130 -7.10 41.75 1.67
C ALA A 130 -6.26 43.05 1.73
N HIS A 131 -5.34 43.20 2.67
CA HIS A 131 -4.43 44.35 2.74
C HIS A 131 -3.39 44.27 1.61
N ALA A 132 -3.27 45.31 0.79
CA ALA A 132 -2.45 45.32 -0.44
C ALA A 132 -0.96 44.95 -0.26
N SER A 133 -0.39 45.19 0.94
CA SER A 133 0.99 44.83 1.24
C SER A 133 1.13 43.39 1.76
N VAL A 134 0.06 42.67 2.04
CA VAL A 134 0.14 41.27 2.52
C VAL A 134 0.30 40.33 1.33
N VAL A 135 1.48 39.71 1.23
CA VAL A 135 1.86 38.81 0.12
C VAL A 135 1.74 37.32 0.47
N ALA A 136 1.69 36.99 1.76
CA ALA A 136 1.49 35.63 2.21
C ALA A 136 0.79 35.56 3.59
N LEU A 137 0.03 34.50 3.80
CA LEU A 137 -0.42 34.05 5.12
C LEU A 137 0.34 32.79 5.50
N ILE A 138 0.81 32.71 6.74
CA ILE A 138 1.55 31.57 7.28
C ILE A 138 0.78 30.99 8.46
N LEU A 139 0.66 29.66 8.57
CA LEU A 139 0.00 29.01 9.70
C LEU A 139 0.99 28.66 10.81
N GLY A 140 0.83 29.25 12.00
CA GLY A 140 1.68 28.97 13.17
C GLY A 140 1.06 27.91 14.08
N TYR A 141 1.52 26.67 13.98
CA TYR A 141 0.91 25.54 14.71
C TYR A 141 1.14 25.57 16.21
N ALA A 142 2.34 25.99 16.68
CA ALA A 142 2.71 25.91 18.09
C ALA A 142 1.82 26.82 18.95
N ASP A 143 1.76 28.11 18.60
CA ASP A 143 0.98 29.10 19.34
C ASP A 143 -0.51 28.91 19.19
N LEU A 144 -0.96 28.47 17.99
CA LEU A 144 -2.36 28.12 17.78
C LEU A 144 -2.77 26.91 18.63
N ALA A 145 -1.91 25.90 18.75
CA ALA A 145 -2.14 24.76 19.63
C ALA A 145 -2.27 25.18 21.09
N ALA A 146 -1.33 26.00 21.55
CA ALA A 146 -1.35 26.53 22.92
C ALA A 146 -2.63 27.33 23.20
N SER A 147 -3.00 28.23 22.28
CA SER A 147 -4.23 29.03 22.38
C SER A 147 -5.52 28.21 22.38
N LEU A 148 -5.54 27.07 21.66
CA LEU A 148 -6.67 26.15 21.61
C LEU A 148 -6.65 25.08 22.72
N GLY A 149 -5.64 25.06 23.60
CA GLY A 149 -5.49 24.03 24.63
C GLY A 149 -5.20 22.63 24.08
N ARG A 150 -4.66 22.52 22.87
CA ARG A 150 -4.35 21.24 22.23
C ARG A 150 -3.02 20.68 22.73
N ARG A 151 -2.98 19.34 22.98
CA ARG A 151 -1.75 18.64 23.36
C ARG A 151 -1.29 17.76 22.20
N GLY A 152 0.04 17.72 21.94
CA GLY A 152 0.64 16.82 20.93
C GLY A 152 0.21 17.12 19.50
N ALA A 153 -0.13 18.35 19.18
CA ALA A 153 -0.67 18.80 17.88
C ALA A 153 0.29 18.63 16.70
N GLU A 154 1.55 18.36 16.96
CA GLU A 154 2.65 18.40 15.99
C GLU A 154 2.68 17.21 15.01
N ARG A 155 1.95 16.13 15.28
CA ARG A 155 2.02 14.87 14.52
C ARG A 155 0.74 14.49 13.80
N ASP A 156 -0.38 15.17 14.07
CA ASP A 156 -1.70 14.78 13.59
C ASP A 156 -2.24 15.85 12.60
N LEU A 157 -1.99 15.64 11.33
CA LEU A 157 -2.41 16.55 10.25
C LEU A 157 -3.94 16.72 10.18
N GLU A 158 -4.71 15.68 10.52
CA GLU A 158 -6.18 15.72 10.44
C GLU A 158 -6.77 16.74 11.42
N ARG A 159 -6.12 16.96 12.56
CA ARG A 159 -6.57 17.95 13.57
C ARG A 159 -6.44 19.40 13.12
N TRP A 160 -5.64 19.65 12.08
CA TRP A 160 -5.37 20.99 11.59
C TRP A 160 -6.14 21.35 10.33
N LEU A 161 -6.82 20.38 9.71
CA LEU A 161 -7.49 20.55 8.42
C LEU A 161 -8.40 21.80 8.39
N VAL A 162 -9.22 22.01 9.42
CA VAL A 162 -10.12 23.17 9.49
C VAL A 162 -9.35 24.50 9.51
N ALA A 163 -8.25 24.56 10.24
CA ALA A 163 -7.42 25.79 10.30
C ALA A 163 -6.66 26.00 8.98
N GLN A 164 -6.18 24.93 8.36
CA GLN A 164 -5.52 24.98 7.06
C GLN A 164 -6.46 25.44 5.95
N GLU A 165 -7.66 24.89 5.87
CA GLU A 165 -8.69 25.29 4.89
C GLU A 165 -9.12 26.75 5.11
N ALA A 166 -9.32 27.18 6.36
CA ALA A 166 -9.69 28.56 6.67
C ALA A 166 -8.61 29.56 6.25
N LEU A 167 -7.32 29.24 6.53
CA LEU A 167 -6.21 30.08 6.12
C LEU A 167 -6.05 30.12 4.62
N LEU A 168 -6.17 28.96 3.95
CA LEU A 168 -6.05 28.85 2.50
C LEU A 168 -7.13 29.70 1.80
N ALA A 169 -8.39 29.56 2.23
CA ALA A 169 -9.49 30.37 1.68
C ALA A 169 -9.24 31.86 1.89
N ALA A 170 -8.80 32.27 3.09
CA ALA A 170 -8.45 33.65 3.41
C ALA A 170 -7.32 34.18 2.51
N ALA A 171 -6.25 33.42 2.31
CA ALA A 171 -5.15 33.81 1.43
C ALA A 171 -5.62 34.04 -0.02
N ARG A 172 -6.51 33.19 -0.52
CA ARG A 172 -7.05 33.31 -1.90
C ARG A 172 -8.00 34.52 -2.08
N ILE A 173 -8.65 35.00 -1.01
CA ILE A 173 -9.45 36.23 -1.05
C ILE A 173 -8.56 37.46 -1.32
N GLY A 174 -7.33 37.47 -0.78
CA GLY A 174 -6.39 38.57 -0.93
C GLY A 174 -5.33 38.39 -2.02
N ASP A 175 -5.46 37.38 -2.89
CA ASP A 175 -4.41 36.97 -3.85
C ASP A 175 -3.04 36.71 -3.20
N ALA A 176 -3.01 36.42 -1.89
CA ALA A 176 -1.82 36.11 -1.15
C ALA A 176 -1.44 34.62 -1.26
N GLN A 177 -0.17 34.32 -1.09
CA GLN A 177 0.30 32.94 -0.96
C GLN A 177 -0.11 32.34 0.39
N ALA A 178 -0.42 31.06 0.40
CA ALA A 178 -0.63 30.28 1.62
C ALA A 178 0.61 29.45 1.91
N VAL A 179 1.26 29.68 3.04
CA VAL A 179 2.44 28.95 3.48
C VAL A 179 2.08 28.14 4.72
N ASP A 180 2.28 26.83 4.65
CA ASP A 180 1.99 25.93 5.77
C ASP A 180 3.10 26.01 6.83
N GLY A 181 2.75 25.78 8.09
CA GLY A 181 3.66 25.84 9.24
C GLY A 181 4.73 24.74 9.24
N PRO A 182 5.70 24.80 10.16
CA PRO A 182 6.82 23.86 10.17
C PRO A 182 6.40 22.44 10.55
N PHE A 183 7.19 21.45 10.09
CA PHE A 183 7.17 20.09 10.59
C PHE A 183 8.27 19.93 11.65
N PHE A 184 7.90 19.53 12.86
CA PHE A 184 8.83 19.55 14.01
C PHE A 184 9.81 18.36 14.08
N GLY A 185 9.61 17.32 13.28
CA GLY A 185 10.51 16.17 13.20
C GLY A 185 11.79 16.48 12.41
N LEU A 186 12.85 16.96 13.07
CA LEU A 186 14.08 17.46 12.43
C LEU A 186 14.81 16.41 11.56
N ARG A 187 14.70 15.13 11.90
CA ARG A 187 15.39 14.01 11.22
C ARG A 187 14.43 13.04 10.53
N ASP A 188 13.15 13.33 10.51
CA ASP A 188 12.13 12.49 9.86
C ASP A 188 11.85 12.98 8.44
N GLU A 189 12.73 12.60 7.51
CA GLU A 189 12.61 12.97 6.08
C GLU A 189 11.31 12.44 5.45
N ARG A 190 10.85 11.26 5.88
CA ARG A 190 9.58 10.69 5.38
C ARG A 190 8.38 11.45 5.92
N GLY A 191 8.44 11.87 7.17
CA GLY A 191 7.40 12.68 7.80
C GLY A 191 7.26 14.04 7.16
N VAL A 192 8.38 14.78 6.95
CA VAL A 192 8.35 16.09 6.30
C VAL A 192 7.83 15.98 4.85
N ALA A 193 8.24 14.95 4.10
CA ALA A 193 7.77 14.74 2.73
C ALA A 193 6.26 14.42 2.67
N ARG A 194 5.71 13.65 3.63
CA ARG A 194 4.27 13.41 3.74
C ARG A 194 3.50 14.68 4.08
N ALA A 195 3.97 15.44 5.08
CA ALA A 195 3.34 16.69 5.48
C ALA A 195 3.35 17.73 4.34
N ALA A 196 4.43 17.81 3.58
CA ALA A 196 4.54 18.71 2.44
C ALA A 196 3.58 18.32 1.29
N ARG A 197 3.47 17.03 0.98
CA ARG A 197 2.50 16.55 -0.02
C ARG A 197 1.06 16.84 0.39
N ALA A 198 0.70 16.55 1.64
CA ALA A 198 -0.64 16.84 2.15
C ALA A 198 -0.97 18.34 2.07
N ALA A 199 -0.05 19.22 2.48
CA ALA A 199 -0.24 20.67 2.35
C ALA A 199 -0.40 21.11 0.88
N ARG A 200 0.41 20.56 -0.03
CA ARG A 200 0.28 20.84 -1.45
C ARG A 200 -1.05 20.36 -2.03
N GLU A 201 -1.51 19.16 -1.68
CA GLU A 201 -2.80 18.60 -2.12
C GLU A 201 -3.98 19.46 -1.65
N LEU A 202 -3.90 20.07 -0.46
CA LEU A 202 -4.86 21.06 0.01
C LEU A 202 -4.79 22.37 -0.81
N GLY A 203 -3.66 22.70 -1.43
CA GLY A 203 -3.51 23.89 -2.26
C GLY A 203 -2.55 24.94 -1.69
N PHE A 204 -1.76 24.63 -0.66
CA PHE A 204 -0.71 25.52 -0.17
C PHE A 204 0.39 25.75 -1.22
N ASP A 205 1.04 26.91 -1.16
CA ASP A 205 2.11 27.29 -2.09
C ASP A 205 3.49 26.84 -1.58
N GLY A 206 3.62 26.56 -0.29
CA GLY A 206 4.84 26.10 0.34
C GLY A 206 4.69 25.84 1.83
N LYS A 207 5.83 25.64 2.48
CA LYS A 207 5.88 25.25 3.89
C LYS A 207 7.14 25.79 4.58
N TRP A 208 7.04 26.12 5.87
CA TRP A 208 8.20 26.47 6.69
C TRP A 208 9.09 25.25 6.94
N ALA A 209 10.40 25.48 6.85
CA ALA A 209 11.47 24.58 7.27
C ALA A 209 12.17 25.15 8.50
N ILE A 210 12.45 24.33 9.51
CA ILE A 210 13.20 24.68 10.73
C ILE A 210 14.56 23.95 10.78
N HIS A 211 14.90 23.23 9.74
CA HIS A 211 16.19 22.56 9.58
C HIS A 211 16.58 22.45 8.10
N PRO A 212 17.86 22.67 7.71
CA PRO A 212 18.29 22.59 6.31
C PRO A 212 17.94 21.27 5.59
N ALA A 213 17.96 20.14 6.29
CA ALA A 213 17.59 18.84 5.72
C ALA A 213 16.11 18.75 5.26
N GLN A 214 15.25 19.66 5.70
CA GLN A 214 13.85 19.70 5.28
C GLN A 214 13.66 20.42 3.93
N VAL A 215 14.61 21.23 3.49
CA VAL A 215 14.49 22.08 2.30
C VAL A 215 14.32 21.26 1.03
N ALA A 216 15.20 20.31 0.76
CA ALA A 216 15.12 19.50 -0.46
C ALA A 216 13.82 18.69 -0.56
N PRO A 217 13.33 17.99 0.50
CA PRO A 217 12.01 17.36 0.48
C PRO A 217 10.85 18.33 0.22
N LEU A 218 10.90 19.57 0.77
CA LEU A 218 9.87 20.57 0.50
C LEU A 218 9.89 21.04 -0.94
N ASN A 219 11.06 21.44 -1.46
CA ASN A 219 11.19 21.86 -2.85
C ASN A 219 10.68 20.78 -3.82
N ALA A 220 11.01 19.51 -3.58
CA ALA A 220 10.54 18.39 -4.38
C ALA A 220 9.02 18.18 -4.27
N ALA A 221 8.45 18.31 -3.07
CA ALA A 221 7.02 18.13 -2.87
C ALA A 221 6.18 19.22 -3.54
N PHE A 222 6.62 20.48 -3.51
CA PHE A 222 5.90 21.62 -4.11
C PHE A 222 6.25 21.89 -5.57
N ALA A 223 7.23 21.20 -6.16
CA ALA A 223 7.50 21.27 -7.58
C ALA A 223 6.45 20.53 -8.40
N PRO A 224 6.09 21.00 -9.63
CA PRO A 224 5.21 20.25 -10.52
C PRO A 224 5.83 18.91 -10.90
N SER A 225 5.03 17.86 -10.89
CA SER A 225 5.45 16.57 -11.45
C SER A 225 5.54 16.63 -12.97
N PRO A 226 6.30 15.72 -13.62
CA PRO A 226 6.31 15.62 -15.09
C PRO A 226 4.93 15.41 -15.72
N ALA A 227 4.04 14.70 -15.02
CA ALA A 227 2.67 14.45 -15.48
C ALA A 227 1.82 15.73 -15.42
N GLU A 228 1.86 16.46 -14.31
CA GLU A 228 1.16 17.74 -14.17
C GLU A 228 1.66 18.78 -15.16
N ARG A 229 2.97 18.80 -15.43
CA ARG A 229 3.53 19.71 -16.42
C ARG A 229 3.08 19.37 -17.84
N ARG A 230 3.08 18.08 -18.22
CA ARG A 230 2.53 17.64 -19.52
C ARG A 230 1.05 17.98 -19.66
N TRP A 231 0.27 17.72 -18.63
CA TRP A 231 -1.14 18.10 -18.60
C TRP A 231 -1.32 19.61 -18.78
N ALA A 232 -0.59 20.41 -18.03
CA ALA A 232 -0.67 21.87 -18.12
C ALA A 232 -0.25 22.40 -19.50
N GLN A 233 0.79 21.83 -20.12
CA GLN A 233 1.21 22.13 -21.49
C GLN A 233 0.10 21.76 -22.49
N GLY A 234 -0.53 20.59 -22.33
CA GLY A 234 -1.64 20.13 -23.14
C GLY A 234 -2.85 21.08 -23.09
N VAL A 235 -3.21 21.50 -21.87
CA VAL A 235 -4.33 22.46 -21.65
C VAL A 235 -4.05 23.79 -22.35
N VAL A 236 -2.88 24.37 -22.16
CA VAL A 236 -2.51 25.66 -22.80
C VAL A 236 -2.49 25.53 -24.32
N ALA A 237 -1.86 24.46 -24.84
CA ALA A 237 -1.79 24.21 -26.29
C ALA A 237 -3.17 24.02 -26.94
N ALA A 238 -4.08 23.31 -26.27
CA ALA A 238 -5.45 23.10 -26.75
C ALA A 238 -6.24 24.40 -26.83
N VAL A 239 -6.14 25.26 -25.81
CA VAL A 239 -6.80 26.58 -25.80
C VAL A 239 -6.24 27.51 -26.88
N ASP A 240 -4.91 27.55 -27.04
CA ASP A 240 -4.27 28.34 -28.10
C ASP A 240 -4.66 27.86 -29.50
N ALA A 241 -4.85 26.55 -29.70
CA ALA A 241 -5.31 25.97 -30.95
C ALA A 241 -6.78 26.33 -31.23
N ALA A 242 -7.67 26.21 -30.22
CA ALA A 242 -9.09 26.58 -30.33
C ALA A 242 -9.25 28.09 -30.64
N GLY A 243 -8.47 28.95 -29.97
CA GLY A 243 -8.48 30.39 -30.24
C GLY A 243 -8.08 30.75 -31.68
N ARG A 244 -7.09 30.03 -32.26
CA ARG A 244 -6.68 30.23 -33.67
C ARG A 244 -7.76 29.79 -34.67
N GLN A 245 -8.63 28.86 -34.29
CA GLN A 245 -9.71 28.34 -35.15
C GLN A 245 -11.05 29.04 -34.94
N GLY A 246 -11.11 30.08 -34.08
CA GLY A 246 -12.34 30.83 -33.78
C GLY A 246 -13.35 30.02 -32.95
N GLY A 247 -12.92 28.90 -32.35
CA GLY A 247 -13.77 28.05 -31.50
C GLY A 247 -13.67 28.43 -30.03
N ALA A 248 -14.76 28.26 -29.28
CA ALA A 248 -14.84 28.58 -27.85
C ALA A 248 -14.56 27.37 -26.94
N ALA A 249 -14.49 26.15 -27.46
CA ALA A 249 -14.32 24.93 -26.69
C ALA A 249 -13.02 24.21 -27.06
N ALA A 250 -12.17 23.98 -26.06
CA ALA A 250 -10.98 23.14 -26.18
C ALA A 250 -11.21 21.82 -25.42
N THR A 251 -10.61 20.74 -25.90
CA THR A 251 -10.64 19.43 -25.22
C THR A 251 -9.25 18.88 -25.01
N VAL A 252 -9.01 18.25 -23.84
CA VAL A 252 -7.77 17.54 -23.52
C VAL A 252 -8.16 16.19 -22.92
N ASP A 253 -7.58 15.11 -23.42
CA ASP A 253 -7.87 13.72 -22.98
C ASP A 253 -9.37 13.37 -22.96
N GLY A 254 -10.13 13.92 -23.92
CA GLY A 254 -11.58 13.70 -24.03
C GLY A 254 -12.45 14.54 -23.09
N GLY A 255 -11.86 15.37 -22.23
CA GLY A 255 -12.54 16.29 -21.32
C GLY A 255 -12.56 17.73 -21.87
N MET A 256 -13.65 18.47 -21.60
CA MET A 256 -13.75 19.89 -21.94
C MET A 256 -12.85 20.72 -21.01
N VAL A 257 -12.07 21.64 -21.60
CA VAL A 257 -11.21 22.57 -20.86
C VAL A 257 -11.99 23.84 -20.53
N ASP A 258 -12.08 24.15 -19.25
CA ASP A 258 -12.66 25.40 -18.74
C ASP A 258 -11.57 26.42 -18.38
N GLU A 259 -11.99 27.65 -18.06
CA GLU A 259 -11.06 28.71 -17.69
C GLU A 259 -10.35 28.47 -16.35
N ALA A 260 -10.96 27.69 -15.43
CA ALA A 260 -10.33 27.33 -14.18
C ALA A 260 -9.13 26.39 -14.42
N MET A 261 -9.28 25.41 -15.32
CA MET A 261 -8.19 24.53 -15.76
C MET A 261 -7.05 25.32 -16.42
N VAL A 262 -7.38 26.31 -17.24
CA VAL A 262 -6.38 27.17 -17.90
C VAL A 262 -5.56 27.97 -16.86
N ARG A 263 -6.25 28.57 -15.87
CA ARG A 263 -5.57 29.26 -14.76
C ARG A 263 -4.66 28.32 -13.97
N GLN A 264 -5.13 27.13 -13.65
CA GLN A 264 -4.35 26.11 -12.96
C GLN A 264 -3.13 25.69 -13.79
N ALA A 265 -3.30 25.41 -15.07
CA ALA A 265 -2.22 25.04 -15.97
C ALA A 265 -1.15 26.13 -16.07
N ARG A 266 -1.53 27.39 -16.24
CA ARG A 266 -0.60 28.54 -16.28
C ARG A 266 0.14 28.69 -14.97
N ARG A 267 -0.53 28.49 -13.81
CA ARG A 267 0.11 28.53 -12.50
C ARG A 267 1.17 27.43 -12.35
N LEU A 268 0.85 26.20 -12.75
CA LEU A 268 1.80 25.06 -12.74
C LEU A 268 3.01 25.31 -13.63
N LEU A 269 2.81 25.89 -14.84
CA LEU A 269 3.91 26.19 -15.77
C LEU A 269 4.79 27.35 -15.32
N ALA A 270 4.31 28.23 -14.46
CA ALA A 270 5.08 29.31 -13.86
C ALA A 270 6.01 28.85 -12.73
N LEU A 271 5.79 27.65 -12.17
CA LEU A 271 6.65 27.10 -11.15
C LEU A 271 7.95 26.55 -11.77
N PRO A 272 9.11 26.65 -11.08
CA PRO A 272 10.34 26.01 -11.52
C PRO A 272 10.11 24.52 -11.70
N PHE A 273 10.57 24.03 -12.80
CA PHE A 273 10.65 22.63 -13.07
C PHE A 273 12.13 22.29 -13.23
N ASP A 274 12.73 21.86 -12.14
CA ASP A 274 13.95 21.09 -12.25
C ASP A 274 13.49 19.75 -12.85
N ALA A 275 13.64 19.61 -14.18
CA ALA A 275 13.50 18.28 -14.76
C ALA A 275 14.38 17.36 -13.90
N PRO A 276 13.81 16.28 -13.31
CA PRO A 276 14.69 15.32 -12.68
C PRO A 276 15.75 15.01 -13.72
N PRO A 277 17.05 14.98 -13.36
CA PRO A 277 18.10 14.66 -14.32
C PRO A 277 17.56 13.45 -15.10
N GLU A 278 17.58 13.55 -16.43
CA GLU A 278 17.15 12.44 -17.29
C GLU A 278 17.81 11.21 -16.70
N ALA A 279 17.03 10.39 -16.00
CA ALA A 279 17.59 9.31 -15.22
C ALA A 279 17.97 8.24 -16.24
N ASP A 280 19.19 8.31 -16.72
CA ASP A 280 19.90 7.24 -17.38
C ASP A 280 20.21 6.05 -16.43
N ALA A 281 19.62 6.03 -15.25
CA ALA A 281 19.50 4.81 -14.50
C ALA A 281 18.34 4.01 -15.13
N PRO A 282 18.62 2.88 -15.79
CA PRO A 282 17.57 2.05 -16.38
C PRO A 282 16.57 1.71 -15.29
N ARG A 283 15.35 2.22 -15.42
CA ARG A 283 14.24 1.82 -14.53
C ARG A 283 14.05 0.33 -14.74
N ARG A 284 14.63 -0.48 -13.86
CA ARG A 284 14.43 -1.93 -13.88
C ARG A 284 12.98 -2.18 -13.51
N ARG A 285 12.20 -2.52 -14.51
CA ARG A 285 10.81 -2.92 -14.33
C ARG A 285 10.84 -4.36 -13.79
N VAL A 286 10.33 -4.58 -12.59
CA VAL A 286 10.06 -5.94 -12.12
C VAL A 286 8.79 -6.38 -12.83
N ALA A 287 8.93 -7.06 -13.96
CA ALA A 287 7.83 -7.53 -14.78
C ALA A 287 7.61 -9.02 -14.58
N ALA A 288 6.34 -9.43 -14.48
CA ALA A 288 5.98 -10.83 -14.55
C ALA A 288 5.99 -11.31 -16.00
N PRO A 289 6.33 -12.58 -16.29
CA PRO A 289 6.34 -13.11 -17.63
C PRO A 289 4.92 -13.22 -18.22
N TYR A 290 4.85 -13.12 -19.52
CA TYR A 290 3.70 -13.55 -20.33
C TYR A 290 3.83 -15.03 -20.70
N TYR A 291 2.78 -15.61 -21.27
CA TYR A 291 2.80 -16.98 -21.76
C TYR A 291 3.99 -17.25 -22.71
N ASP A 292 4.25 -16.31 -23.62
CA ASP A 292 5.28 -16.42 -24.66
C ASP A 292 6.71 -16.40 -24.10
N ASP A 293 6.90 -15.84 -22.88
CA ASP A 293 8.20 -15.76 -22.21
C ASP A 293 8.58 -17.07 -21.48
N LEU A 294 7.66 -18.04 -21.39
CA LEU A 294 7.84 -19.26 -20.62
C LEU A 294 8.18 -20.45 -21.53
N ALA A 295 9.38 -20.98 -21.43
CA ALA A 295 9.78 -22.18 -22.15
C ALA A 295 9.66 -23.44 -21.26
N THR A 296 9.28 -24.58 -21.85
CA THR A 296 9.30 -25.88 -21.17
C THR A 296 10.70 -26.20 -20.63
N GLY A 297 10.79 -26.73 -19.42
CA GLY A 297 12.04 -26.99 -18.69
C GLY A 297 12.55 -25.78 -17.90
N THR A 298 11.93 -24.60 -18.05
CA THR A 298 12.30 -23.42 -17.23
C THR A 298 11.93 -23.65 -15.77
N THR A 299 12.86 -23.38 -14.86
CA THR A 299 12.66 -23.56 -13.41
C THR A 299 12.73 -22.24 -12.66
N PHE A 300 11.88 -22.12 -11.63
CA PHE A 300 11.80 -20.98 -10.74
C PHE A 300 11.94 -21.45 -9.30
N ARG A 301 12.74 -20.74 -8.51
CA ARG A 301 12.92 -21.02 -7.08
C ARG A 301 12.36 -19.89 -6.25
N ALA A 302 11.59 -20.23 -5.23
CA ALA A 302 11.07 -19.28 -4.26
C ALA A 302 11.97 -19.18 -3.02
N PRO A 303 11.90 -18.08 -2.25
CA PRO A 303 12.54 -17.98 -0.94
C PRO A 303 12.02 -19.07 0.01
N GLY A 304 12.87 -19.61 0.88
CA GLY A 304 12.40 -20.53 1.94
C GLY A 304 11.47 -19.82 2.93
N VAL A 305 10.39 -20.51 3.35
CA VAL A 305 9.41 -20.00 4.31
C VAL A 305 9.29 -20.96 5.50
N THR A 306 9.54 -20.48 6.71
CA THR A 306 9.27 -21.24 7.94
C THR A 306 7.82 -21.02 8.35
N LEU A 307 7.06 -22.11 8.47
CA LEU A 307 5.68 -22.09 8.96
C LEU A 307 5.67 -21.79 10.46
N THR A 308 5.34 -20.57 10.84
CA THR A 308 5.29 -20.13 12.24
C THR A 308 3.91 -20.34 12.85
N GLY A 309 3.80 -20.27 14.18
CA GLY A 309 2.50 -20.21 14.87
C GLY A 309 1.64 -19.04 14.41
N GLY A 310 2.26 -17.91 13.98
CA GLY A 310 1.55 -16.78 13.39
C GLY A 310 0.91 -17.12 12.04
N HIS A 311 1.60 -17.87 11.16
CA HIS A 311 1.02 -18.36 9.91
C HIS A 311 -0.17 -19.29 10.19
N ALA A 312 -0.02 -20.24 11.13
CA ALA A 312 -1.07 -21.19 11.48
C ALA A 312 -2.32 -20.48 12.05
N ALA A 313 -2.13 -19.54 12.99
CA ALA A 313 -3.24 -18.81 13.61
C ALA A 313 -3.96 -17.91 12.59
N LEU A 314 -3.24 -17.22 11.72
CA LEU A 314 -3.86 -16.35 10.72
C LEU A 314 -4.59 -17.16 9.65
N HIS A 315 -3.99 -18.25 9.16
CA HIS A 315 -4.65 -19.15 8.21
C HIS A 315 -5.95 -19.69 8.81
N GLN A 316 -5.91 -20.22 10.04
CA GLN A 316 -7.09 -20.74 10.75
C GLN A 316 -8.16 -19.65 10.92
N ALA A 317 -7.78 -18.41 11.26
CA ALA A 317 -8.72 -17.30 11.42
C ALA A 317 -9.40 -16.89 10.10
N ILE A 318 -8.69 -17.05 8.95
CA ILE A 318 -9.23 -16.71 7.63
C ILE A 318 -10.18 -17.80 7.11
N VAL A 319 -9.79 -19.08 7.20
CA VAL A 319 -10.56 -20.18 6.61
C VAL A 319 -11.52 -20.87 7.59
N GLY A 320 -11.37 -20.64 8.89
CA GLY A 320 -12.25 -21.19 9.93
C GLY A 320 -12.13 -22.70 10.17
N ASP A 321 -11.01 -23.32 9.75
CA ASP A 321 -10.82 -24.77 9.81
C ASP A 321 -10.73 -25.30 11.25
N ARG A 322 -11.16 -26.55 11.46
CA ARG A 322 -11.28 -27.21 12.76
C ARG A 322 -10.49 -28.51 12.87
N LEU A 323 -9.48 -28.72 12.04
CA LEU A 323 -8.62 -29.91 12.08
C LEU A 323 -7.94 -30.04 13.45
N ARG A 324 -8.29 -31.05 14.22
CA ARG A 324 -7.92 -31.20 15.64
C ARG A 324 -6.43 -31.16 15.87
N LEU A 325 -5.63 -31.89 15.08
CA LEU A 325 -4.17 -31.94 15.24
C LEU A 325 -3.45 -30.62 14.92
N ALA A 326 -4.13 -29.70 14.22
CA ALA A 326 -3.63 -28.36 13.96
C ALA A 326 -4.02 -27.35 15.06
N LEU A 327 -4.95 -27.71 15.96
CA LEU A 327 -5.49 -26.84 17.01
C LEU A 327 -5.07 -27.28 18.42
N ASP A 328 -4.93 -28.58 18.66
CA ASP A 328 -4.68 -29.16 19.98
C ASP A 328 -3.28 -29.80 20.05
N GLY A 329 -2.36 -29.13 20.74
CA GLY A 329 -0.98 -29.60 20.91
C GLY A 329 -0.85 -30.85 21.76
N ALA A 330 -1.71 -31.04 22.76
CA ALA A 330 -1.69 -32.24 23.59
C ALA A 330 -2.15 -33.48 22.79
N LEU A 331 -3.21 -33.30 21.99
CA LEU A 331 -3.67 -34.36 21.08
C LEU A 331 -2.64 -34.65 19.98
N TYR A 332 -2.02 -33.62 19.42
CA TYR A 332 -0.97 -33.78 18.42
C TYR A 332 0.22 -34.59 18.99
N GLU A 333 0.68 -34.26 20.20
CA GLU A 333 1.75 -35.01 20.88
C GLU A 333 1.34 -36.45 21.17
N ALA A 334 0.12 -36.68 21.63
CA ALA A 334 -0.41 -38.02 21.89
C ALA A 334 -0.44 -38.88 20.61
N VAL A 335 -0.80 -38.30 19.47
CA VAL A 335 -0.87 -39.00 18.16
C VAL A 335 0.52 -39.20 17.55
N THR A 336 1.39 -38.19 17.60
CA THR A 336 2.66 -38.21 16.84
C THR A 336 3.88 -38.59 17.67
N GLY A 337 3.76 -38.58 18.99
CA GLY A 337 4.90 -38.76 19.92
C GLY A 337 5.85 -37.56 19.98
N THR A 338 5.49 -36.41 19.38
CA THR A 338 6.33 -35.23 19.27
C THR A 338 5.56 -33.98 19.72
N PRO A 339 6.10 -33.13 20.60
CA PRO A 339 5.43 -31.92 21.03
C PRO A 339 5.32 -30.92 19.86
N GLY A 340 4.21 -30.17 19.82
CA GLY A 340 3.97 -29.16 18.77
C GLY A 340 2.53 -29.13 18.28
N LEU A 341 2.34 -28.72 17.03
CA LEU A 341 1.08 -28.70 16.29
C LEU A 341 1.32 -29.18 14.86
N LEU A 342 0.36 -29.85 14.28
CA LEU A 342 0.36 -30.12 12.85
C LEU A 342 0.29 -28.78 12.09
N ALA A 343 1.19 -28.56 11.15
CA ALA A 343 0.93 -27.52 10.16
C ALA A 343 -0.26 -27.96 9.30
N HIS A 344 -1.34 -27.17 9.33
CA HIS A 344 -2.55 -27.51 8.60
C HIS A 344 -2.22 -27.81 7.14
N PRO A 345 -2.66 -28.96 6.55
CA PRO A 345 -2.31 -29.35 5.18
C PRO A 345 -2.62 -28.24 4.16
N MET A 346 -3.74 -27.51 4.36
CA MET A 346 -4.10 -26.41 3.47
C MET A 346 -3.16 -25.21 3.59
N LEU A 347 -2.64 -24.90 4.79
CA LEU A 347 -1.61 -23.87 4.97
C LEU A 347 -0.33 -24.24 4.19
N VAL A 348 0.08 -25.52 4.27
CA VAL A 348 1.26 -26.03 3.54
C VAL A 348 1.05 -25.90 2.03
N CYS A 349 -0.14 -26.30 1.54
CA CYS A 349 -0.53 -26.17 0.14
C CYS A 349 -0.57 -24.70 -0.30
N ASP A 350 -1.21 -23.81 0.47
CA ASP A 350 -1.35 -22.40 0.15
C ASP A 350 -0.01 -21.70 0.01
N VAL A 351 0.94 -21.98 0.93
CA VAL A 351 2.29 -21.43 0.86
C VAL A 351 3.03 -21.97 -0.38
N ALA A 352 2.97 -23.27 -0.67
CA ALA A 352 3.62 -23.86 -1.83
C ALA A 352 3.02 -23.32 -3.15
N ILE A 353 1.69 -23.21 -3.24
CA ILE A 353 1.01 -22.64 -4.41
C ILE A 353 1.38 -21.15 -4.56
N GLY A 354 1.34 -20.38 -3.48
CA GLY A 354 1.72 -18.97 -3.48
C GLY A 354 3.16 -18.77 -3.95
N GLN A 355 4.09 -19.56 -3.45
CA GLN A 355 5.49 -19.55 -3.87
C GLN A 355 5.70 -19.94 -5.34
N SER A 356 4.77 -20.72 -5.93
CA SER A 356 4.83 -21.12 -7.33
C SER A 356 4.30 -20.07 -8.31
N THR A 357 3.88 -18.89 -7.84
CA THR A 357 3.21 -17.89 -8.70
C THR A 357 4.15 -16.97 -9.48
N ALA A 358 5.46 -16.99 -9.25
CA ALA A 358 6.41 -16.17 -10.01
C ALA A 358 6.26 -16.30 -11.53
N PRO A 359 6.20 -17.52 -12.15
CA PRO A 359 5.97 -17.68 -13.56
C PRO A 359 4.54 -17.34 -14.01
N SER A 360 3.60 -17.26 -13.10
CA SER A 360 2.18 -17.06 -13.39
C SER A 360 1.56 -15.85 -12.69
N ALA A 361 2.36 -14.82 -12.38
CA ALA A 361 1.84 -13.64 -11.70
C ALA A 361 0.79 -12.86 -12.51
N ARG A 362 0.72 -13.07 -13.84
CA ARG A 362 -0.31 -12.53 -14.74
C ARG A 362 -1.51 -13.48 -14.93
N VAL A 363 -1.66 -14.49 -14.08
CA VAL A 363 -2.72 -15.50 -14.22
C VAL A 363 -4.11 -14.87 -14.32
N LEU A 364 -4.88 -15.38 -15.28
CA LEU A 364 -6.30 -15.05 -15.46
C LEU A 364 -7.20 -15.97 -14.64
N GLY A 365 -6.75 -17.20 -14.39
CA GLY A 365 -7.37 -18.21 -13.55
C GLY A 365 -6.53 -19.49 -13.57
N ASN A 366 -6.53 -20.25 -12.47
CA ASN A 366 -5.95 -21.59 -12.44
C ASN A 366 -7.05 -22.61 -12.76
N LEU A 367 -6.81 -23.48 -13.71
CA LEU A 367 -7.84 -24.39 -14.22
C LEU A 367 -7.94 -25.66 -13.36
N PHE A 368 -6.80 -26.25 -13.02
CA PHE A 368 -6.79 -27.48 -12.24
C PHE A 368 -5.53 -27.66 -11.40
N TYR A 369 -5.63 -28.57 -10.42
CA TYR A 369 -4.52 -29.25 -9.74
C TYR A 369 -4.65 -30.76 -9.97
N ARG A 370 -3.51 -31.45 -10.10
CA ARG A 370 -3.45 -32.93 -10.31
C ARG A 370 -2.33 -33.52 -9.46
N GLY A 371 -2.58 -34.73 -8.96
CA GLY A 371 -1.57 -35.58 -8.34
C GLY A 371 -0.88 -34.95 -7.13
N LEU A 372 -1.62 -34.20 -6.28
CA LEU A 372 -1.03 -33.59 -5.10
C LEU A 372 -0.87 -34.62 -3.99
N GLY A 373 0.38 -34.91 -3.62
CA GLY A 373 0.73 -35.67 -2.42
C GLY A 373 1.31 -34.74 -1.34
N ALA A 374 0.83 -34.86 -0.10
CA ALA A 374 1.24 -34.04 1.02
C ALA A 374 1.73 -34.90 2.20
N ARG A 375 3.02 -34.83 2.51
CA ARG A 375 3.56 -35.39 3.75
C ARG A 375 3.20 -34.47 4.93
N PRO A 376 2.60 -34.99 6.02
CA PRO A 376 2.34 -34.19 7.20
C PRO A 376 3.61 -33.61 7.81
N VAL A 377 3.57 -32.33 8.16
CA VAL A 377 4.71 -31.62 8.80
C VAL A 377 4.23 -30.78 9.97
N ALA A 378 5.10 -30.52 10.93
CA ALA A 378 4.79 -29.69 12.09
C ALA A 378 4.92 -28.18 11.78
N VAL A 379 4.23 -27.35 12.55
CA VAL A 379 4.54 -25.93 12.68
C VAL A 379 6.00 -25.78 13.12
N GLY A 380 6.74 -24.87 12.47
CA GLY A 380 8.20 -24.74 12.62
C GLY A 380 8.98 -25.28 11.41
N THR A 381 8.33 -26.08 10.54
CA THR A 381 8.98 -26.60 9.32
C THR A 381 9.25 -25.46 8.32
N THR A 382 10.42 -25.46 7.70
CA THR A 382 10.79 -24.54 6.63
C THR A 382 10.55 -25.19 5.27
N LEU A 383 9.72 -24.59 4.46
CA LEU A 383 9.39 -25.02 3.11
C LEU A 383 10.27 -24.35 2.07
N ARG A 384 10.76 -25.11 1.09
CA ARG A 384 11.49 -24.63 -0.09
C ARG A 384 10.84 -25.15 -1.34
N THR A 385 10.26 -24.25 -2.15
CA THR A 385 9.48 -24.59 -3.34
C THR A 385 10.24 -24.28 -4.62
N THR A 386 10.22 -25.24 -5.53
CA THR A 386 10.70 -25.13 -6.91
C THR A 386 9.53 -25.35 -7.86
N THR A 387 9.45 -24.56 -8.91
CA THR A 387 8.41 -24.63 -9.93
C THR A 387 9.07 -24.84 -11.29
N GLU A 388 8.58 -25.80 -12.07
CA GLU A 388 9.08 -26.11 -13.41
C GLU A 388 7.94 -26.02 -14.43
N VAL A 389 8.20 -25.43 -15.58
CA VAL A 389 7.29 -25.44 -16.73
C VAL A 389 7.41 -26.78 -17.43
N VAL A 390 6.36 -27.61 -17.38
CA VAL A 390 6.43 -28.99 -17.91
C VAL A 390 5.61 -29.21 -19.19
N ALA A 391 4.58 -28.37 -19.44
CA ALA A 391 3.81 -28.45 -20.68
C ALA A 391 3.19 -27.08 -20.99
N ARG A 392 2.88 -26.86 -22.29
CA ARG A 392 2.31 -25.61 -22.78
C ARG A 392 1.29 -25.90 -23.87
N ARG A 393 0.18 -25.15 -23.90
CA ARG A 393 -0.82 -25.23 -24.94
C ARG A 393 -1.46 -23.90 -25.23
N ASP A 394 -1.51 -23.52 -26.49
CA ASP A 394 -2.21 -22.32 -26.93
C ASP A 394 -3.71 -22.40 -26.61
N ALA A 395 -4.25 -21.27 -26.16
CA ALA A 395 -5.68 -21.08 -25.93
C ALA A 395 -6.21 -19.94 -26.82
N SER A 396 -7.54 -19.79 -26.85
CA SER A 396 -8.16 -18.76 -27.70
C SER A 396 -7.77 -17.34 -27.31
N ARG A 397 -7.79 -16.42 -28.26
CA ARG A 397 -7.60 -14.96 -28.06
C ARG A 397 -6.22 -14.57 -27.53
N GLY A 398 -5.14 -15.13 -28.07
CA GLY A 398 -3.77 -14.78 -27.68
C GLY A 398 -3.44 -15.12 -26.22
N ARG A 399 -4.02 -16.18 -25.66
CA ARG A 399 -3.75 -16.72 -24.33
C ARG A 399 -3.14 -18.10 -24.44
N GLY A 400 -2.49 -18.56 -23.39
CA GLY A 400 -1.98 -19.92 -23.32
C GLY A 400 -2.13 -20.54 -21.93
N ILE A 401 -2.17 -21.85 -21.88
CA ILE A 401 -2.18 -22.64 -20.65
C ILE A 401 -0.77 -23.17 -20.44
N VAL A 402 -0.23 -22.94 -19.26
CA VAL A 402 1.07 -23.48 -18.83
C VAL A 402 0.83 -24.50 -17.75
N VAL A 403 1.42 -25.68 -17.86
CA VAL A 403 1.41 -26.63 -16.76
C VAL A 403 2.71 -26.49 -15.97
N LEU A 404 2.55 -26.28 -14.69
CA LEU A 404 3.63 -26.10 -13.73
C LEU A 404 3.69 -27.30 -12.79
N ARG A 405 4.83 -28.00 -12.74
CA ARG A 405 5.12 -28.93 -11.64
C ARG A 405 5.68 -28.13 -10.47
N VAL A 406 5.12 -28.35 -9.29
CA VAL A 406 5.51 -27.69 -8.05
C VAL A 406 6.01 -28.74 -7.08
N THR A 407 7.27 -28.64 -6.72
CA THR A 407 7.91 -29.51 -5.71
C THR A 407 8.33 -28.69 -4.51
N THR A 408 7.96 -29.15 -3.31
CA THR A 408 8.32 -28.50 -2.05
C THR A 408 9.04 -29.51 -1.15
N VAL A 409 10.17 -29.10 -0.61
CA VAL A 409 10.95 -29.88 0.33
C VAL A 409 11.12 -29.13 1.65
N ASP A 410 11.40 -29.85 2.72
CA ASP A 410 11.75 -29.25 4.02
C ASP A 410 13.23 -28.78 4.05
N ALA A 411 13.69 -28.34 5.24
CA ALA A 411 15.07 -27.86 5.43
C ALA A 411 16.12 -28.95 5.23
N GLN A 412 15.76 -30.22 5.39
CA GLN A 412 16.60 -31.39 5.21
C GLN A 412 16.63 -31.89 3.76
N GLY A 413 15.75 -31.34 2.91
CA GLY A 413 15.60 -31.75 1.52
C GLY A 413 14.59 -32.89 1.31
N GLU A 414 13.86 -33.29 2.37
CA GLU A 414 12.84 -34.34 2.28
C GLU A 414 11.56 -33.80 1.61
N PRO A 415 10.93 -34.55 0.70
CA PRO A 415 9.71 -34.15 0.02
C PRO A 415 8.58 -33.86 1.01
N VAL A 416 7.89 -32.72 0.80
CA VAL A 416 6.69 -32.32 1.54
C VAL A 416 5.48 -32.30 0.63
N LEU A 417 5.60 -31.67 -0.57
CA LEU A 417 4.54 -31.60 -1.59
C LEU A 417 5.12 -31.82 -2.98
N ASP A 418 4.38 -32.54 -3.80
CA ASP A 418 4.60 -32.64 -5.27
C ASP A 418 3.25 -32.63 -5.97
N PHE A 419 3.07 -31.74 -6.95
CA PHE A 419 1.80 -31.62 -7.70
C PHE A 419 1.97 -30.82 -8.98
N TRP A 420 0.94 -30.88 -9.83
CA TRP A 420 0.83 -30.10 -11.06
C TRP A 420 -0.35 -29.15 -11.01
N ARG A 421 -0.17 -27.93 -11.53
CA ARG A 421 -1.24 -26.95 -11.72
C ARG A 421 -1.18 -26.30 -13.08
N ALA A 422 -2.33 -25.80 -13.56
CA ALA A 422 -2.47 -25.26 -14.89
C ALA A 422 -3.04 -23.83 -14.90
N PRO A 423 -2.21 -22.79 -14.78
CA PRO A 423 -2.65 -21.41 -14.95
C PRO A 423 -2.89 -21.07 -16.43
N LEU A 424 -3.97 -20.33 -16.70
CA LEU A 424 -4.24 -19.65 -17.96
C LEU A 424 -3.58 -18.26 -17.91
N LEU A 425 -2.72 -17.95 -18.87
CA LEU A 425 -1.95 -16.71 -18.95
C LEU A 425 -2.28 -15.91 -20.21
N PRO A 426 -2.17 -14.58 -20.17
CA PRO A 426 -2.18 -13.75 -21.38
C PRO A 426 -0.88 -13.94 -22.15
N GLY A 427 -0.93 -13.90 -23.49
CA GLY A 427 0.24 -13.77 -24.35
C GLY A 427 0.75 -12.34 -24.40
N GLY A 428 2.02 -12.17 -24.73
CA GLY A 428 2.66 -10.85 -24.96
C GLY A 428 2.39 -10.28 -26.36
N GLY A 429 1.91 -11.11 -27.30
CA GLY A 429 1.58 -10.77 -28.68
C GLY A 429 0.19 -11.27 -29.09
N GLU A 430 -0.22 -10.96 -30.36
CA GLU A 430 -1.52 -11.39 -30.91
C GLU A 430 -1.49 -12.82 -31.48
N ALA A 431 -0.33 -13.35 -31.84
CA ALA A 431 -0.16 -14.67 -32.42
C ALA A 431 0.09 -15.73 -31.33
N GLY A 432 -0.47 -16.94 -31.52
CA GLY A 432 -0.13 -18.10 -30.69
C GLY A 432 1.32 -18.57 -30.93
N THR A 433 1.88 -19.29 -29.97
CA THR A 433 3.24 -19.88 -30.09
C THR A 433 3.29 -21.17 -30.89
N GLY A 434 2.12 -21.77 -31.19
CA GLY A 434 1.98 -23.06 -31.84
C GLY A 434 2.07 -24.26 -30.89
N ASP A 435 2.05 -24.01 -29.58
CA ASP A 435 2.13 -25.05 -28.56
C ASP A 435 0.81 -25.88 -28.50
N ALA A 436 0.93 -27.22 -28.46
CA ALA A 436 -0.20 -28.12 -28.51
C ALA A 436 -0.05 -29.35 -27.60
N ASP A 437 0.66 -29.24 -26.48
CA ASP A 437 0.89 -30.34 -25.56
C ASP A 437 -0.43 -30.93 -25.03
N ASP A 438 -0.45 -32.24 -24.82
CA ASP A 438 -1.58 -32.94 -24.21
C ASP A 438 -1.60 -32.70 -22.69
N LEU A 439 -2.45 -31.80 -22.26
CA LEU A 439 -2.58 -31.45 -20.83
C LEU A 439 -3.26 -32.56 -20.01
N ALA A 440 -3.97 -33.50 -20.64
CA ALA A 440 -4.60 -34.62 -19.94
C ALA A 440 -3.58 -35.70 -19.52
N ALA A 441 -2.45 -35.76 -20.21
CA ALA A 441 -1.36 -36.67 -19.89
C ALA A 441 -0.46 -36.16 -18.73
N VAL A 442 -0.71 -34.96 -18.21
CA VAL A 442 0.13 -34.37 -17.18
C VAL A 442 -0.33 -34.78 -15.77
N GLY A 443 0.64 -35.09 -14.93
CA GLY A 443 0.44 -35.55 -13.56
C GLY A 443 0.57 -37.07 -13.44
N HIS A 444 0.89 -37.53 -12.27
CA HIS A 444 0.96 -38.94 -11.91
C HIS A 444 -0.01 -39.25 -10.78
N PRO A 445 -0.58 -40.47 -10.71
CA PRO A 445 -1.30 -40.92 -9.53
C PRO A 445 -0.38 -40.81 -8.29
N VAL A 446 -0.97 -40.37 -7.19
CA VAL A 446 -0.24 -40.24 -5.90
C VAL A 446 -0.10 -41.64 -5.29
N ASP A 447 1.10 -41.99 -4.88
CA ASP A 447 1.33 -43.14 -3.99
C ASP A 447 0.93 -42.73 -2.56
N VAL A 448 -0.33 -42.89 -2.23
CA VAL A 448 -0.88 -42.48 -0.94
C VAL A 448 -0.33 -43.34 0.20
N ASP A 449 -0.05 -44.61 -0.08
CA ASP A 449 0.52 -45.53 0.92
C ASP A 449 1.89 -45.05 1.46
N ALA A 450 2.69 -44.43 0.59
CA ALA A 450 3.96 -43.84 0.98
C ALA A 450 3.79 -42.58 1.86
N LEU A 451 2.63 -41.93 1.83
CA LEU A 451 2.32 -40.72 2.61
C LEU A 451 1.70 -41.01 3.97
N VAL A 452 1.18 -42.22 4.19
CA VAL A 452 0.56 -42.60 5.48
C VAL A 452 1.59 -42.54 6.60
N PRO A 453 1.38 -41.70 7.62
CA PRO A 453 2.32 -41.58 8.74
C PRO A 453 2.21 -42.79 9.67
N ARG A 454 2.91 -43.87 9.33
CA ARG A 454 2.86 -45.17 10.02
C ARG A 454 3.23 -45.13 11.51
N SER A 455 3.91 -44.06 11.96
CA SER A 455 4.28 -43.83 13.35
C SER A 455 3.19 -43.17 14.18
N TRP A 456 2.08 -42.74 13.58
CA TRP A 456 1.01 -42.08 14.31
C TRP A 456 0.14 -43.10 15.07
N ASP A 457 -0.13 -42.82 16.34
CA ASP A 457 -1.09 -43.57 17.16
C ASP A 457 -2.47 -42.91 17.09
N LEU A 458 -3.36 -43.44 16.23
CA LEU A 458 -4.70 -42.90 16.07
C LEU A 458 -5.64 -43.27 17.22
N ALA A 459 -5.23 -44.12 18.19
CA ALA A 459 -6.05 -44.47 19.36
C ALA A 459 -6.37 -43.23 20.20
N ALA A 460 -5.48 -42.24 20.27
CA ALA A 460 -5.75 -40.99 20.96
C ALA A 460 -6.95 -40.20 20.37
N LEU A 461 -7.15 -40.21 19.06
CA LEU A 461 -8.31 -39.62 18.40
C LEU A 461 -9.60 -40.45 18.68
N ARG A 462 -9.49 -41.79 18.70
CA ARG A 462 -10.62 -42.66 19.00
C ARG A 462 -11.07 -42.63 20.47
N ALA A 463 -10.17 -42.26 21.37
CA ALA A 463 -10.50 -42.19 22.81
C ALA A 463 -11.55 -41.12 23.13
N GLU A 464 -11.54 -40.02 22.35
CA GLU A 464 -12.50 -38.92 22.52
C GLU A 464 -13.04 -38.50 21.13
N PRO A 465 -13.88 -39.31 20.50
CA PRO A 465 -14.42 -39.02 19.18
C PRO A 465 -15.40 -37.85 19.24
N LEU A 466 -15.34 -36.97 18.23
CA LEU A 466 -16.25 -35.84 18.09
C LEU A 466 -17.36 -36.12 17.07
N GLY A 467 -17.19 -37.15 16.23
CA GLY A 467 -18.12 -37.50 15.18
C GLY A 467 -17.94 -38.93 14.68
N SER A 468 -18.11 -39.15 13.39
CA SER A 468 -17.98 -40.45 12.75
C SER A 468 -16.52 -40.90 12.67
N LEU A 469 -16.23 -42.11 13.14
CA LEU A 469 -14.94 -42.78 12.93
C LEU A 469 -14.97 -43.55 11.59
N PHE A 470 -13.79 -43.96 11.09
CA PHE A 470 -13.65 -44.66 9.80
C PHE A 470 -14.63 -45.83 9.64
N MET A 471 -14.73 -46.69 10.68
CA MET A 471 -15.58 -47.88 10.64
C MET A 471 -17.08 -47.61 10.58
N SER A 472 -17.52 -46.36 10.86
CA SER A 472 -18.94 -45.96 10.80
C SER A 472 -19.32 -45.31 9.47
N LEU A 473 -18.36 -45.07 8.57
CA LEU A 473 -18.62 -44.50 7.25
C LEU A 473 -19.01 -45.56 6.25
N ALA A 474 -19.84 -45.17 5.27
CA ALA A 474 -20.19 -45.98 4.10
C ALA A 474 -19.91 -45.18 2.83
N GLU A 475 -19.53 -45.90 1.77
CA GLU A 475 -19.46 -45.32 0.44
C GLU A 475 -20.86 -44.85 0.00
N GLY A 476 -20.95 -43.61 -0.50
CA GLY A 476 -22.22 -42.94 -0.81
C GLY A 476 -22.76 -42.07 0.31
N ASP A 477 -22.18 -42.07 1.53
CA ASP A 477 -22.52 -41.12 2.54
C ASP A 477 -22.32 -39.69 2.04
N THR A 478 -23.30 -38.82 2.29
CA THR A 478 -23.30 -37.45 1.81
C THR A 478 -23.55 -36.47 2.97
N TYR A 479 -22.75 -35.43 3.05
CA TYR A 479 -22.87 -34.37 4.04
C TYR A 479 -23.11 -33.05 3.34
N GLU A 480 -24.11 -32.29 3.79
CA GLU A 480 -24.35 -30.91 3.34
C GLU A 480 -24.13 -29.98 4.52
N VAL A 481 -23.26 -28.99 4.32
CA VAL A 481 -23.05 -27.95 5.32
C VAL A 481 -24.11 -26.86 5.11
N GLU A 482 -25.11 -26.82 6.01
CA GLU A 482 -26.31 -25.99 5.89
C GLU A 482 -25.98 -24.50 5.77
N ALA A 483 -25.11 -24.00 6.65
CA ALA A 483 -24.72 -22.59 6.64
C ALA A 483 -23.67 -22.33 5.55
N ALA A 484 -23.98 -21.41 4.65
CA ALA A 484 -22.99 -20.92 3.70
C ALA A 484 -21.95 -20.05 4.41
N GLU A 485 -20.70 -20.13 3.94
CA GLU A 485 -19.58 -19.31 4.40
C GLU A 485 -19.35 -18.15 3.43
N THR A 486 -19.26 -16.92 3.96
CA THR A 486 -18.95 -15.74 3.13
C THR A 486 -17.45 -15.59 2.96
N VAL A 487 -16.97 -15.46 1.74
CA VAL A 487 -15.56 -15.22 1.45
C VAL A 487 -15.16 -13.82 1.91
N THR A 488 -14.28 -13.76 2.88
CA THR A 488 -13.70 -12.52 3.43
C THR A 488 -12.18 -12.65 3.52
N ALA A 489 -11.46 -11.55 3.72
CA ALA A 489 -10.00 -11.56 3.90
C ALA A 489 -9.22 -12.25 2.75
N ALA A 490 -9.71 -12.14 1.51
CA ALA A 490 -9.12 -12.82 0.36
C ALA A 490 -7.70 -12.32 0.05
N THR A 491 -7.45 -11.02 0.20
CA THR A 491 -6.13 -10.41 0.01
C THR A 491 -5.13 -10.82 1.09
N GLU A 492 -5.61 -11.03 2.31
CA GLU A 492 -4.80 -11.45 3.46
C GLU A 492 -4.24 -12.85 3.24
N LEU A 493 -5.04 -13.79 2.75
CA LEU A 493 -4.57 -15.15 2.43
C LEU A 493 -3.57 -15.14 1.27
N ALA A 494 -3.81 -14.32 0.23
CA ALA A 494 -2.86 -14.15 -0.87
C ALA A 494 -1.50 -13.65 -0.36
N ARG A 495 -1.48 -12.70 0.58
CA ARG A 495 -0.24 -12.20 1.21
C ARG A 495 0.40 -13.21 2.15
N LEU A 496 -0.39 -13.93 2.95
CA LEU A 496 0.07 -14.98 3.84
C LEU A 496 0.84 -16.06 3.08
N SER A 497 0.31 -16.46 1.91
CA SER A 497 0.91 -17.48 1.06
C SER A 497 2.04 -16.97 0.14
N LEU A 498 2.40 -15.68 0.23
CA LEU A 498 3.37 -15.01 -0.67
C LEU A 498 2.99 -15.08 -2.15
N ASN A 499 1.70 -15.11 -2.45
CA ASN A 499 1.16 -15.18 -3.80
C ASN A 499 1.42 -13.87 -4.56
N LEU A 500 2.08 -13.95 -5.72
CA LEU A 500 2.44 -12.83 -6.58
C LEU A 500 1.42 -12.55 -7.69
N ALA A 501 0.36 -13.34 -7.79
CA ALA A 501 -0.64 -13.18 -8.84
C ALA A 501 -1.39 -11.85 -8.69
N HIS A 502 -1.26 -11.00 -9.70
CA HIS A 502 -1.80 -9.64 -9.71
C HIS A 502 -3.32 -9.62 -9.51
N THR A 503 -4.03 -10.58 -10.09
CA THR A 503 -5.50 -10.68 -10.05
C THR A 503 -6.07 -10.82 -8.62
N HIS A 504 -5.24 -11.25 -7.63
CA HIS A 504 -5.68 -11.41 -6.24
C HIS A 504 -5.50 -10.15 -5.40
N THR A 505 -4.69 -9.18 -5.88
CA THR A 505 -4.36 -7.97 -5.11
C THR A 505 -4.74 -6.67 -5.81
N ASP A 506 -4.90 -6.69 -7.14
CA ASP A 506 -5.25 -5.54 -7.97
C ASP A 506 -6.47 -5.85 -8.84
N ALA A 507 -7.58 -5.12 -8.59
CA ALA A 507 -8.82 -5.29 -9.36
C ALA A 507 -8.64 -4.94 -10.85
N ALA A 508 -7.75 -3.99 -11.18
CA ALA A 508 -7.47 -3.60 -12.56
C ALA A 508 -6.69 -4.66 -13.35
N ALA A 509 -5.98 -5.56 -12.66
CA ALA A 509 -5.26 -6.68 -13.27
C ALA A 509 -6.15 -7.91 -13.52
N GLY A 510 -7.36 -7.95 -12.96
CA GLY A 510 -8.31 -9.05 -13.10
C GLY A 510 -9.13 -8.96 -14.39
N ALA A 511 -9.39 -10.10 -15.02
CA ALA A 511 -10.21 -10.19 -16.23
C ALA A 511 -11.69 -9.80 -16.02
N HIS A 512 -12.13 -9.65 -14.79
CA HIS A 512 -13.53 -9.43 -14.40
C HIS A 512 -13.81 -8.02 -13.84
N GLY A 513 -12.81 -7.11 -13.85
CA GLY A 513 -12.94 -5.78 -13.23
C GLY A 513 -13.04 -5.81 -11.70
N ALA A 514 -12.81 -6.97 -11.08
CA ALA A 514 -12.78 -7.20 -9.64
C ALA A 514 -11.60 -8.11 -9.28
N ARG A 515 -11.18 -8.10 -8.01
CA ARG A 515 -10.16 -9.03 -7.53
C ARG A 515 -10.72 -10.45 -7.51
N LEU A 516 -10.07 -11.34 -8.25
CA LEU A 516 -10.37 -12.77 -8.19
C LEU A 516 -9.88 -13.33 -6.85
N VAL A 517 -10.71 -14.09 -6.16
CA VAL A 517 -10.31 -14.79 -4.94
C VAL A 517 -9.25 -15.84 -5.28
N TYR A 518 -8.23 -15.94 -4.44
CA TYR A 518 -7.21 -16.98 -4.55
C TYR A 518 -7.84 -18.36 -4.44
N GLY A 519 -7.55 -19.28 -5.38
CA GLY A 519 -8.15 -20.62 -5.40
C GLY A 519 -7.94 -21.42 -4.11
N GLY A 520 -6.78 -21.28 -3.45
CA GLY A 520 -6.51 -21.88 -2.15
C GLY A 520 -7.49 -21.43 -1.06
N HIS A 521 -8.05 -20.22 -1.16
CA HIS A 521 -9.05 -19.75 -0.20
C HIS A 521 -10.37 -20.54 -0.31
N VAL A 522 -10.84 -20.77 -1.52
CA VAL A 522 -12.05 -21.58 -1.76
C VAL A 522 -11.83 -23.02 -1.27
N ILE A 523 -10.65 -23.59 -1.54
CA ILE A 523 -10.27 -24.93 -1.08
C ILE A 523 -10.11 -24.95 0.45
N GLY A 524 -9.55 -23.90 1.06
CA GLY A 524 -9.41 -23.76 2.52
C GLY A 524 -10.76 -23.73 3.24
N ILE A 525 -11.75 -22.98 2.74
CA ILE A 525 -13.13 -22.97 3.25
C ILE A 525 -13.77 -24.35 3.05
N ALA A 526 -13.56 -24.99 1.91
CA ALA A 526 -14.04 -26.35 1.66
C ALA A 526 -13.45 -27.37 2.65
N ALA A 527 -12.16 -27.26 2.97
CA ALA A 527 -11.51 -28.08 4.00
C ALA A 527 -12.11 -27.85 5.39
N ALA A 528 -12.40 -26.58 5.75
CA ALA A 528 -13.09 -26.25 7.00
C ALA A 528 -14.47 -26.88 7.07
N HIS A 529 -15.19 -26.98 5.95
CA HIS A 529 -16.47 -27.68 5.87
C HIS A 529 -16.30 -29.21 5.99
N VAL A 530 -15.23 -29.77 5.41
CA VAL A 530 -14.89 -31.20 5.60
C VAL A 530 -14.63 -31.52 7.06
N THR A 531 -13.85 -30.70 7.78
CA THR A 531 -13.57 -30.93 9.21
C THR A 531 -14.77 -30.66 10.12
N ARG A 532 -15.81 -29.96 9.63
CA ARG A 532 -17.11 -29.83 10.32
C ARG A 532 -17.96 -31.09 10.13
N ALA A 533 -17.93 -31.70 8.95
CA ALA A 533 -18.67 -32.92 8.64
C ALA A 533 -17.99 -34.16 9.23
N LEU A 534 -16.67 -34.21 9.19
CA LEU A 534 -15.82 -35.31 9.67
C LEU A 534 -14.79 -34.76 10.68
N PRO A 535 -15.21 -34.44 11.93
CA PRO A 535 -14.36 -33.76 12.91
C PRO A 535 -13.18 -34.61 13.41
N ASP A 536 -13.24 -35.94 13.22
CA ASP A 536 -12.16 -36.85 13.58
C ASP A 536 -11.18 -37.14 12.44
N LEU A 537 -11.27 -36.41 11.32
CA LEU A 537 -10.25 -36.43 10.27
C LEU A 537 -8.88 -36.07 10.88
N ALA A 538 -7.90 -36.98 10.78
CA ALA A 538 -6.58 -36.75 11.34
C ALA A 538 -5.76 -35.78 10.48
N THR A 539 -5.80 -35.96 9.13
CA THR A 539 -5.12 -35.09 8.16
C THR A 539 -5.60 -35.38 6.75
N ILE A 540 -5.30 -34.47 5.81
CA ILE A 540 -5.45 -34.67 4.35
C ILE A 540 -4.07 -35.03 3.79
N LEU A 541 -3.97 -36.16 3.07
CA LEU A 541 -2.74 -36.71 2.53
C LEU A 541 -2.57 -36.47 1.04
N ALA A 542 -3.66 -36.42 0.28
CA ALA A 542 -3.57 -36.30 -1.16
C ALA A 542 -4.80 -35.65 -1.79
N TRP A 543 -4.61 -35.06 -3.00
CA TRP A 543 -5.67 -34.69 -3.92
C TRP A 543 -5.50 -35.48 -5.21
N GLU A 544 -6.53 -36.21 -5.60
CA GLU A 544 -6.55 -36.88 -6.90
C GLU A 544 -6.77 -35.83 -8.00
N SER A 545 -7.73 -34.95 -7.78
CA SER A 545 -8.02 -33.80 -8.66
C SER A 545 -8.63 -32.64 -7.89
N CYS A 546 -8.43 -31.44 -8.42
CA CYS A 546 -9.11 -30.24 -7.94
C CYS A 546 -9.32 -29.32 -9.14
N ASP A 547 -10.55 -29.14 -9.55
CA ASP A 547 -10.95 -28.38 -10.73
C ASP A 547 -11.70 -27.11 -10.30
N HIS A 548 -11.19 -25.95 -10.75
CA HIS A 548 -11.90 -24.69 -10.61
C HIS A 548 -12.89 -24.53 -11.78
N LEU A 549 -14.18 -24.58 -11.45
CA LEU A 549 -15.28 -24.56 -12.43
C LEU A 549 -15.72 -23.14 -12.78
N GLY A 550 -15.44 -22.16 -11.89
CA GLY A 550 -15.80 -20.78 -12.09
C GLY A 550 -15.06 -19.82 -11.15
N PRO A 551 -15.10 -18.50 -11.45
CA PRO A 551 -14.48 -17.50 -10.61
C PRO A 551 -15.25 -17.31 -9.30
N THR A 552 -14.53 -16.94 -8.23
CA THR A 552 -15.10 -16.55 -6.92
C THR A 552 -14.58 -15.17 -6.57
N PHE A 553 -15.43 -14.36 -5.95
CA PHE A 553 -15.12 -13.01 -5.55
C PHE A 553 -15.32 -12.80 -4.05
N GLU A 554 -14.69 -11.79 -3.49
CA GLU A 554 -14.88 -11.41 -2.10
C GLU A 554 -16.34 -10.98 -1.87
N GLY A 555 -16.98 -11.53 -0.83
CA GLY A 555 -18.41 -11.38 -0.58
C GLY A 555 -19.27 -12.52 -1.12
N ASP A 556 -18.74 -13.39 -2.00
CA ASP A 556 -19.47 -14.59 -2.42
C ASP A 556 -19.75 -15.52 -1.24
N ARG A 557 -20.93 -16.14 -1.25
CA ARG A 557 -21.38 -17.11 -0.25
C ARG A 557 -21.19 -18.53 -0.76
N LEU A 558 -20.37 -19.33 -0.08
CA LEU A 558 -20.01 -20.69 -0.49
C LEU A 558 -20.81 -21.73 0.28
N ARG A 559 -21.42 -22.66 -0.45
CA ARG A 559 -22.05 -23.87 0.12
C ARG A 559 -21.28 -25.10 -0.36
N THR A 560 -21.11 -26.08 0.52
CA THR A 560 -20.32 -27.27 0.25
C THR A 560 -21.13 -28.53 0.47
N ARG A 561 -21.04 -29.47 -0.51
CA ARG A 561 -21.50 -30.85 -0.41
C ARG A 561 -20.29 -31.78 -0.45
N ILE A 562 -20.27 -32.77 0.45
CA ILE A 562 -19.19 -33.72 0.64
C ILE A 562 -19.77 -35.11 0.45
N GLU A 563 -19.14 -35.96 -0.35
CA GLU A 563 -19.55 -37.32 -0.64
C GLU A 563 -18.37 -38.27 -0.35
N VAL A 564 -18.64 -39.37 0.38
CA VAL A 564 -17.68 -40.47 0.57
C VAL A 564 -17.71 -41.33 -0.67
N VAL A 565 -16.63 -41.31 -1.45
CA VAL A 565 -16.54 -42.02 -2.73
C VAL A 565 -15.66 -43.27 -2.68
N GLY A 566 -15.05 -43.53 -1.53
CA GLY A 566 -14.26 -44.74 -1.31
C GLY A 566 -13.70 -44.83 0.09
N LEU A 567 -13.44 -46.05 0.56
CA LEU A 567 -12.92 -46.36 1.87
C LEU A 567 -11.84 -47.43 1.75
N ASP A 568 -10.59 -47.11 2.11
CA ASP A 568 -9.47 -48.03 2.08
C ASP A 568 -9.04 -48.34 3.54
N PRO A 569 -9.33 -49.52 4.08
CA PRO A 569 -8.98 -49.87 5.46
C PRO A 569 -7.47 -49.97 5.66
N LEU A 570 -6.99 -49.46 6.80
CA LEU A 570 -5.62 -49.65 7.30
C LEU A 570 -5.66 -50.50 8.57
N ALA A 571 -4.47 -50.90 9.04
CA ALA A 571 -4.37 -51.66 10.30
C ALA A 571 -4.87 -50.83 11.51
N ASP A 572 -4.80 -49.51 11.43
CA ASP A 572 -5.26 -48.60 12.47
C ASP A 572 -6.02 -47.44 11.80
N GLY A 573 -7.35 -47.56 11.68
CA GLY A 573 -8.23 -46.61 10.98
C GLY A 573 -8.31 -46.87 9.47
N GLY A 574 -8.31 -45.83 8.64
CA GLY A 574 -8.40 -45.97 7.19
C GLY A 574 -8.24 -44.68 6.41
N LEU A 575 -8.16 -44.81 5.09
CA LEU A 575 -8.18 -43.70 4.14
C LEU A 575 -9.61 -43.49 3.62
N VAL A 576 -10.13 -42.29 3.83
CA VAL A 576 -11.41 -41.85 3.29
C VAL A 576 -11.17 -41.07 1.99
N ARG A 577 -11.82 -41.49 0.90
CA ARG A 577 -11.83 -40.75 -0.36
C ARG A 577 -13.09 -39.90 -0.41
N LEU A 578 -12.91 -38.61 -0.58
CA LEU A 578 -14.00 -37.64 -0.57
C LEU A 578 -14.07 -36.90 -1.91
N ARG A 579 -15.29 -36.67 -2.39
CA ARG A 579 -15.58 -35.66 -3.42
C ARG A 579 -16.25 -34.47 -2.77
N VAL A 580 -15.70 -33.31 -2.93
CA VAL A 580 -16.15 -32.05 -2.33
C VAL A 580 -16.57 -31.10 -3.45
N LEU A 581 -17.83 -30.76 -3.51
CA LEU A 581 -18.40 -29.81 -4.46
C LEU A 581 -18.72 -28.50 -3.73
N VAL A 582 -18.26 -27.39 -4.29
CA VAL A 582 -18.53 -26.05 -3.75
C VAL A 582 -19.26 -25.23 -4.80
N ALA A 583 -20.34 -24.58 -4.35
CA ALA A 583 -21.10 -23.65 -5.17
C ALA A 583 -21.17 -22.27 -4.51
N VAL A 584 -21.14 -21.23 -5.31
CA VAL A 584 -21.58 -19.87 -4.92
C VAL A 584 -23.09 -19.83 -4.99
N ILE A 585 -23.71 -19.41 -3.90
CA ILE A 585 -25.16 -19.25 -3.82
C ILE A 585 -25.55 -17.78 -3.85
N GLY A 586 -26.61 -17.44 -4.61
CA GLY A 586 -27.23 -16.12 -4.65
C GLY A 586 -28.08 -15.81 -3.42
N ASP A 587 -28.76 -14.66 -3.45
CA ASP A 587 -29.71 -14.28 -2.41
C ASP A 587 -30.94 -15.20 -2.41
N ASP A 588 -31.35 -15.68 -3.58
CA ASP A 588 -32.29 -16.79 -3.75
C ASP A 588 -31.53 -18.09 -3.89
N ASP A 589 -31.74 -19.05 -2.99
CA ASP A 589 -31.04 -20.35 -2.91
C ASP A 589 -31.09 -21.18 -4.23
N ASP A 590 -31.98 -20.83 -5.17
CA ASP A 590 -32.18 -21.53 -6.44
C ASP A 590 -31.14 -21.20 -7.53
N ALA A 591 -30.30 -20.19 -7.34
CA ALA A 591 -29.27 -19.77 -8.31
C ALA A 591 -27.85 -20.14 -7.86
N ALA A 592 -27.61 -21.44 -7.68
CA ALA A 592 -26.29 -21.96 -7.33
C ALA A 592 -25.39 -22.08 -8.57
N ARG A 593 -24.12 -21.66 -8.47
CA ARG A 593 -23.08 -21.81 -9.51
C ARG A 593 -21.89 -22.57 -8.95
N ASP A 594 -21.63 -23.76 -9.49
CA ASP A 594 -20.48 -24.56 -9.10
C ASP A 594 -19.17 -23.82 -9.39
N VAL A 595 -18.26 -23.82 -8.41
CA VAL A 595 -16.96 -23.15 -8.47
C VAL A 595 -15.78 -24.09 -8.23
N LEU A 596 -16.01 -25.23 -7.56
CA LEU A 596 -14.96 -26.20 -7.25
C LEU A 596 -15.52 -27.63 -7.29
N ASP A 597 -14.77 -28.56 -7.92
CA ASP A 597 -14.89 -30.02 -7.75
C ASP A 597 -13.53 -30.53 -7.27
N TRP A 598 -13.47 -30.98 -6.02
CA TRP A 598 -12.24 -31.41 -5.37
C TRP A 598 -12.35 -32.85 -4.87
N ARG A 599 -11.40 -33.69 -5.30
CA ARG A 599 -11.30 -35.10 -4.86
C ARG A 599 -10.05 -35.24 -3.99
N LEU A 600 -10.26 -35.59 -2.74
CA LEU A 600 -9.20 -35.69 -1.75
C LEU A 600 -9.19 -37.05 -1.03
N ILE A 601 -8.05 -37.35 -0.42
CA ILE A 601 -7.86 -38.52 0.43
C ILE A 601 -7.40 -38.06 1.80
N GLY A 602 -8.17 -38.41 2.82
CA GLY A 602 -7.88 -38.11 4.21
C GLY A 602 -7.63 -39.36 5.05
N LEU A 603 -6.84 -39.22 6.11
CA LEU A 603 -6.62 -40.27 7.12
C LEU A 603 -7.63 -40.10 8.25
N MET A 604 -8.31 -41.19 8.59
CA MET A 604 -9.27 -41.24 9.71
C MET A 604 -8.96 -42.36 10.69
N PRO A 605 -9.22 -42.14 12.01
CA PRO A 605 -9.07 -43.14 13.07
C PRO A 605 -10.12 -44.23 13.04
#